data_861ffd95b6295b13548fad2564f64c40
#
_entry.id   861ffd95b6295b13548fad2564f64c40
#
_cell.length_a   1.000
_cell.length_b   1.000
_cell.length_c   1.000
_cell.angle_alpha   90.00
_cell.angle_beta   90.00
_cell.angle_gamma   90.00
#
_symmetry.space_group_name_H-M   'P 1'
#
loop_
_entity.id
_entity.type
_entity.pdbx_description
1 polymer ?
#
loop_
_entity_poly.entity_id
_entity_poly.type
_entity_poly.pdbx_seq_one_letter_code
_entity_poly.pdbx_strand_id
1 'polypeptide(L)'
;YILTNYHVVQNASAVEVTTYSGNVFQAQVIGGDPDYDIAVLKVDASGLQSAALGSSDTLRVGDWVLAIGNPLGELTFSMSGGMVSSVNRAFNVSGTPFQMIQTDASINPGNSGGPLLNTSGEVVGIVSAKYSSSSGRAVEGIGFAIPINDVQALVQDIIDNGYVTNKACLGVTAGTVNAQMARQAGLSQGVYLYVVGPNGAAAAGGL
;
A
#
# COMPACT_ATOMS: atom_id res chain seq x y z
N TYR A 1 -14.36 11.10 -1.73
CA TYR A 1 -13.44 10.16 -1.10
C TYR A 1 -12.01 10.42 -1.56
N ILE A 2 -11.03 10.10 -0.69
CA ILE A 2 -9.60 10.26 -0.96
C ILE A 2 -8.93 8.94 -0.62
N LEU A 3 -8.09 8.45 -1.53
CA LEU A 3 -7.30 7.24 -1.36
C LEU A 3 -5.88 7.63 -0.93
N THR A 4 -5.35 6.92 0.05
CA THR A 4 -3.99 7.09 0.55
C THR A 4 -3.43 5.78 1.11
N ASN A 5 -2.19 5.77 1.61
CA ASN A 5 -1.66 4.61 2.32
C ASN A 5 -2.19 4.54 3.77
N TYR A 6 -2.34 3.29 4.27
CA TYR A 6 -2.74 3.04 5.65
C TYR A 6 -1.72 3.59 6.64
N HIS A 7 -0.42 3.38 6.40
CA HIS A 7 0.65 3.86 7.29
C HIS A 7 0.70 5.40 7.42
N VAL A 8 0.17 6.15 6.45
CA VAL A 8 0.11 7.62 6.49
C VAL A 8 -0.89 8.11 7.55
N VAL A 9 -1.99 7.37 7.74
CA VAL A 9 -3.06 7.76 8.67
C VAL A 9 -3.11 6.88 9.93
N GLN A 10 -2.28 5.87 10.00
CA GLN A 10 -2.19 4.98 11.15
C GLN A 10 -1.86 5.77 12.42
N ASN A 11 -2.66 5.59 13.48
CA ASN A 11 -2.52 6.27 14.76
C ASN A 11 -2.69 7.81 14.73
N ALA A 12 -3.18 8.37 13.62
CA ALA A 12 -3.48 9.80 13.57
C ALA A 12 -4.70 10.11 14.46
N SER A 13 -4.59 11.12 15.29
CA SER A 13 -5.71 11.63 16.11
C SER A 13 -6.66 12.52 15.29
N ALA A 14 -6.16 13.13 14.23
CA ALA A 14 -6.90 13.93 13.27
C ALA A 14 -6.18 13.90 11.92
N VAL A 15 -6.93 14.01 10.83
CA VAL A 15 -6.40 14.07 9.46
C VAL A 15 -6.95 15.29 8.77
N GLU A 16 -6.07 16.10 8.20
CA GLU A 16 -6.42 17.27 7.40
C GLU A 16 -6.03 17.04 5.94
N VAL A 17 -6.87 17.53 5.04
CA VAL A 17 -6.62 17.51 3.60
C VAL A 17 -6.54 18.94 3.10
N THR A 18 -5.40 19.31 2.55
CA THR A 18 -5.20 20.61 1.90
C THR A 18 -5.22 20.43 0.39
N THR A 19 -6.12 21.12 -0.28
CA THR A 19 -6.20 21.11 -1.75
C THR A 19 -5.15 22.01 -2.38
N TYR A 20 -4.93 21.85 -3.69
CA TYR A 20 -4.04 22.73 -4.46
C TYR A 20 -4.41 24.21 -4.35
N SER A 21 -5.70 24.53 -4.23
CA SER A 21 -6.18 25.91 -4.02
C SER A 21 -5.98 26.44 -2.60
N GLY A 22 -5.40 25.66 -1.69
CA GLY A 22 -5.15 26.04 -0.30
C GLY A 22 -6.32 25.84 0.65
N ASN A 23 -7.45 25.27 0.19
CA ASN A 23 -8.55 24.95 1.09
C ASN A 23 -8.19 23.76 1.98
N VAL A 24 -8.51 23.87 3.27
CA VAL A 24 -8.24 22.85 4.26
C VAL A 24 -9.56 22.21 4.70
N PHE A 25 -9.62 20.89 4.71
CA PHE A 25 -10.77 20.10 5.14
C PHE A 25 -10.35 19.10 6.21
N GLN A 26 -11.17 18.96 7.25
CA GLN A 26 -11.05 17.83 8.18
C GLN A 26 -11.52 16.56 7.46
N ALA A 27 -10.71 15.52 7.50
CA ALA A 27 -11.02 14.26 6.88
C ALA A 27 -11.42 13.21 7.91
N GLN A 28 -12.47 12.47 7.59
CA GLN A 28 -12.86 11.28 8.33
C GLN A 28 -12.14 10.07 7.72
N VAL A 29 -11.47 9.27 8.52
CA VAL A 29 -10.97 7.95 8.11
C VAL A 29 -12.15 7.00 8.03
N ILE A 30 -12.53 6.58 6.83
CA ILE A 30 -13.62 5.61 6.61
C ILE A 30 -13.18 4.21 7.00
N GLY A 31 -11.95 3.85 6.63
CA GLY A 31 -11.35 2.58 6.96
C GLY A 31 -10.07 2.35 6.20
N GLY A 32 -9.51 1.15 6.33
CA GLY A 32 -8.31 0.78 5.61
C GLY A 32 -7.87 -0.65 5.85
N ASP A 33 -6.87 -1.07 5.13
CA ASP A 33 -6.25 -2.38 5.25
C ASP A 33 -4.73 -2.25 5.43
N PRO A 34 -4.17 -2.70 6.58
CA PRO A 34 -2.74 -2.60 6.86
C PRO A 34 -1.87 -3.52 6.00
N ASP A 35 -2.41 -4.64 5.49
CA ASP A 35 -1.63 -5.59 4.69
C ASP A 35 -1.45 -5.09 3.26
N TYR A 36 -2.50 -4.49 2.69
CA TYR A 36 -2.42 -3.82 1.40
C TYR A 36 -1.91 -2.38 1.50
N ASP A 37 -1.73 -1.87 2.72
CA ASP A 37 -1.28 -0.50 2.99
C ASP A 37 -2.15 0.58 2.33
N ILE A 38 -3.48 0.39 2.36
CA ILE A 38 -4.48 1.28 1.74
C ILE A 38 -5.44 1.81 2.80
N ALA A 39 -5.77 3.09 2.72
CA ALA A 39 -6.80 3.73 3.52
C ALA A 39 -7.68 4.65 2.67
N VAL A 40 -8.94 4.77 3.06
CA VAL A 40 -9.93 5.63 2.43
C VAL A 40 -10.36 6.71 3.42
N LEU A 41 -10.28 7.95 2.97
CA LEU A 41 -10.73 9.13 3.71
C LEU A 41 -11.95 9.73 3.03
N LYS A 42 -12.75 10.45 3.80
CA LYS A 42 -13.85 11.28 3.31
C LYS A 42 -13.72 12.70 3.83
N VAL A 43 -13.91 13.65 2.96
CA VAL A 43 -14.05 15.08 3.29
C VAL A 43 -15.45 15.55 2.93
N ASP A 44 -15.97 16.49 3.69
CA ASP A 44 -17.23 17.18 3.36
C ASP A 44 -16.91 18.39 2.45
N ALA A 45 -16.77 18.10 1.17
CA ALA A 45 -16.45 19.09 0.16
C ALA A 45 -17.19 18.77 -1.15
N SER A 46 -17.55 19.82 -1.88
CA SER A 46 -18.16 19.73 -3.20
C SER A 46 -17.28 20.39 -4.25
N GLY A 47 -17.45 20.00 -5.51
CA GLY A 47 -16.73 20.60 -6.64
C GLY A 47 -15.25 20.21 -6.73
N LEU A 48 -14.80 19.21 -5.97
CA LEU A 48 -13.45 18.66 -6.12
C LEU A 48 -13.36 17.87 -7.42
N GLN A 49 -12.29 18.08 -8.18
CA GLN A 49 -12.01 17.32 -9.38
C GLN A 49 -11.41 15.97 -9.00
N SER A 50 -12.03 14.88 -9.44
CA SER A 50 -11.49 13.54 -9.26
C SER A 50 -10.36 13.25 -10.24
N ALA A 51 -9.37 12.46 -9.79
CA ALA A 51 -8.36 11.89 -10.68
C ALA A 51 -8.99 10.81 -11.57
N ALA A 52 -8.56 10.74 -12.83
CA ALA A 52 -8.90 9.62 -13.71
C ALA A 52 -8.11 8.38 -13.30
N LEU A 53 -8.81 7.24 -13.19
CA LEU A 53 -8.15 5.95 -12.95
C LEU A 53 -7.79 5.32 -14.30
N GLY A 54 -6.54 4.90 -14.43
CA GLY A 54 -6.05 4.10 -15.54
C GLY A 54 -6.09 2.60 -15.21
N SER A 55 -5.28 1.83 -15.92
CA SER A 55 -5.11 0.39 -15.68
C SER A 55 -3.64 0.05 -15.45
N SER A 56 -3.34 -0.55 -14.30
CA SER A 56 -2.01 -1.07 -14.00
C SER A 56 -1.64 -2.30 -14.84
N ASP A 57 -2.64 -3.04 -15.35
CA ASP A 57 -2.41 -4.24 -16.15
C ASP A 57 -1.85 -3.94 -17.54
N THR A 58 -2.00 -2.70 -18.00
CA THR A 58 -1.47 -2.28 -19.31
C THR A 58 -0.03 -1.79 -19.25
N LEU A 59 0.53 -1.58 -18.03
CA LEU A 59 1.88 -1.10 -17.85
C LEU A 59 2.93 -2.11 -18.32
N ARG A 60 4.01 -1.58 -18.89
CA ARG A 60 5.17 -2.33 -19.35
C ARG A 60 6.44 -1.73 -18.77
N VAL A 61 7.45 -2.56 -18.61
CA VAL A 61 8.80 -2.08 -18.30
C VAL A 61 9.27 -1.11 -19.40
N GLY A 62 9.72 0.06 -18.97
CA GLY A 62 10.12 1.17 -19.85
C GLY A 62 9.05 2.22 -20.09
N ASP A 63 7.80 2.01 -19.63
CA ASP A 63 6.77 3.05 -19.69
C ASP A 63 7.11 4.20 -18.74
N TRP A 64 6.91 5.44 -19.19
CA TRP A 64 7.07 6.62 -18.37
C TRP A 64 5.97 6.75 -17.34
N VAL A 65 6.36 7.09 -16.11
CA VAL A 65 5.44 7.34 -14.99
C VAL A 65 5.85 8.59 -14.22
N LEU A 66 4.87 9.21 -13.57
CA LEU A 66 5.01 10.43 -12.77
C LEU A 66 4.46 10.16 -11.38
N ALA A 67 5.23 10.46 -10.35
CA ALA A 67 4.78 10.42 -8.96
C ALA A 67 4.55 11.85 -8.47
N ILE A 68 3.40 12.09 -7.82
CA ILE A 68 3.09 13.38 -7.20
C ILE A 68 2.98 13.19 -5.70
N GLY A 69 3.58 14.10 -4.94
CA GLY A 69 3.56 14.04 -3.48
C GLY A 69 3.91 15.37 -2.82
N ASN A 70 4.16 15.29 -1.52
CA ASN A 70 4.62 16.39 -0.69
C ASN A 70 5.88 15.95 0.08
N PRO A 71 7.03 15.81 -0.61
CA PRO A 71 8.27 15.39 0.02
C PRO A 71 8.62 16.29 1.19
N LEU A 72 9.03 15.66 2.31
CA LEU A 72 9.43 16.32 3.56
C LEU A 72 8.33 17.16 4.23
N GLY A 73 7.08 17.13 3.73
CA GLY A 73 5.99 17.96 4.24
C GLY A 73 6.09 19.46 3.91
N GLU A 74 7.14 19.86 3.19
CA GLU A 74 7.43 21.27 2.88
C GLU A 74 7.36 21.58 1.38
N LEU A 75 7.53 20.56 0.53
CA LEU A 75 7.55 20.69 -0.92
C LEU A 75 6.22 20.22 -1.52
N THR A 76 5.14 20.90 -1.16
CA THR A 76 3.78 20.60 -1.62
C THR A 76 3.71 20.54 -3.14
N PHE A 77 2.95 19.55 -3.66
CA PHE A 77 2.70 19.34 -5.09
C PHE A 77 3.97 19.11 -5.93
N SER A 78 4.99 18.48 -5.34
CA SER A 78 6.18 18.09 -6.07
C SER A 78 5.88 16.89 -6.96
N MET A 79 6.46 16.90 -8.16
CA MET A 79 6.36 15.81 -9.12
C MET A 79 7.75 15.27 -9.45
N SER A 80 7.90 13.96 -9.43
CA SER A 80 9.08 13.25 -9.93
C SER A 80 8.70 12.33 -11.08
N GLY A 81 9.57 12.23 -12.09
CA GLY A 81 9.37 11.36 -13.24
C GLY A 81 10.40 10.24 -13.28
N GLY A 82 10.00 9.13 -13.87
CA GLY A 82 10.85 7.97 -14.11
C GLY A 82 10.16 6.95 -15.01
N MET A 83 10.68 5.75 -15.03
CA MET A 83 10.15 4.64 -15.83
C MET A 83 9.73 3.48 -14.93
N VAL A 84 8.82 2.65 -15.44
CA VAL A 84 8.51 1.36 -14.83
C VAL A 84 9.71 0.45 -14.99
N SER A 85 10.29 0.00 -13.89
CA SER A 85 11.42 -0.93 -13.83
C SER A 85 10.97 -2.39 -13.71
N SER A 86 9.77 -2.63 -13.12
CA SER A 86 9.12 -3.94 -13.04
C SER A 86 7.62 -3.74 -12.79
N VAL A 87 6.78 -4.56 -13.41
CA VAL A 87 5.31 -4.51 -13.22
C VAL A 87 4.80 -5.49 -12.16
N ASN A 88 5.57 -6.54 -11.84
CA ASN A 88 5.15 -7.63 -10.95
C ASN A 88 6.28 -7.98 -9.97
N ARG A 89 6.76 -6.99 -9.23
CA ARG A 89 7.76 -7.24 -8.20
C ARG A 89 7.09 -7.85 -6.98
N ALA A 90 7.30 -9.14 -6.76
CA ALA A 90 6.81 -9.81 -5.56
C ALA A 90 7.45 -9.17 -4.32
N PHE A 91 6.61 -8.66 -3.45
CA PHE A 91 6.98 -8.13 -2.15
C PHE A 91 6.29 -8.97 -1.08
N ASN A 92 7.05 -9.44 -0.11
CA ASN A 92 6.49 -10.14 1.05
C ASN A 92 6.59 -9.21 2.24
N VAL A 93 5.50 -8.51 2.53
CA VAL A 93 5.41 -7.63 3.69
C VAL A 93 4.45 -8.24 4.69
N SER A 94 4.94 -8.50 5.87
CA SER A 94 4.14 -9.06 6.98
C SER A 94 3.45 -10.39 6.65
N GLY A 95 4.00 -11.17 5.71
CA GLY A 95 3.46 -12.47 5.33
C GLY A 95 2.41 -12.45 4.21
N THR A 96 2.00 -11.28 3.72
CA THR A 96 1.10 -11.16 2.57
C THR A 96 1.92 -10.86 1.33
N PRO A 97 2.07 -11.82 0.40
CA PRO A 97 2.72 -11.57 -0.88
C PRO A 97 1.78 -10.75 -1.75
N PHE A 98 2.21 -9.58 -2.19
CA PHE A 98 1.53 -8.85 -3.23
C PHE A 98 2.52 -8.31 -4.27
N GLN A 99 2.02 -8.04 -5.46
CA GLN A 99 2.81 -7.56 -6.56
C GLN A 99 2.86 -6.04 -6.52
N MET A 100 4.03 -5.46 -6.75
CA MET A 100 4.19 -4.01 -6.80
C MET A 100 4.75 -3.57 -8.15
N ILE A 101 4.39 -2.37 -8.56
CA ILE A 101 5.06 -1.64 -9.62
C ILE A 101 6.37 -1.11 -9.04
N GLN A 102 7.49 -1.43 -9.68
CA GLN A 102 8.78 -0.82 -9.38
C GLN A 102 9.07 0.28 -10.40
N THR A 103 9.58 1.42 -9.92
CA THR A 103 9.97 2.56 -10.75
C THR A 103 11.29 3.14 -10.29
N ASP A 104 12.00 3.82 -11.18
CA ASP A 104 13.18 4.64 -10.87
C ASP A 104 12.84 6.12 -10.60
N ALA A 105 11.56 6.49 -10.68
CA ALA A 105 11.09 7.79 -10.20
C ALA A 105 11.52 8.00 -8.73
N SER A 106 11.93 9.21 -8.39
CA SER A 106 12.36 9.53 -7.03
C SER A 106 11.21 9.43 -6.04
N ILE A 107 11.17 8.35 -5.26
CA ILE A 107 10.18 8.13 -4.21
C ILE A 107 10.85 8.34 -2.85
N ASN A 108 10.33 9.32 -2.11
CA ASN A 108 10.82 9.72 -0.80
C ASN A 108 9.66 9.80 0.20
N PRO A 109 9.93 9.83 1.51
CA PRO A 109 8.93 10.16 2.51
C PRO A 109 8.18 11.45 2.14
N GLY A 110 6.85 11.39 2.18
CA GLY A 110 5.94 12.45 1.70
C GLY A 110 5.33 12.19 0.33
N ASN A 111 5.86 11.24 -0.47
CA ASN A 111 5.19 10.76 -1.68
C ASN A 111 4.22 9.60 -1.39
N SER A 112 4.34 8.95 -0.21
CA SER A 112 3.43 7.87 0.19
C SER A 112 1.97 8.30 0.16
N GLY A 113 1.11 7.47 -0.41
CA GLY A 113 -0.32 7.72 -0.59
C GLY A 113 -0.65 8.60 -1.81
N GLY A 114 0.36 9.21 -2.42
CA GLY A 114 0.20 9.96 -3.66
C GLY A 114 0.05 9.05 -4.89
N PRO A 115 -0.44 9.61 -6.02
CA PRO A 115 -0.63 8.86 -7.25
C PRO A 115 0.69 8.59 -7.98
N LEU A 116 0.77 7.41 -8.58
CA LEU A 116 1.64 7.14 -9.72
C LEU A 116 0.79 7.26 -10.98
N LEU A 117 1.16 8.18 -11.87
CA LEU A 117 0.42 8.49 -13.09
C LEU A 117 1.13 7.95 -14.32
N ASN A 118 0.38 7.58 -15.34
CA ASN A 118 0.90 7.37 -16.69
C ASN A 118 1.03 8.72 -17.43
N THR A 119 1.51 8.69 -18.66
CA THR A 119 1.68 9.90 -19.51
C THR A 119 0.37 10.53 -19.95
N SER A 120 -0.77 9.87 -19.81
CA SER A 120 -2.11 10.42 -20.03
C SER A 120 -2.68 11.13 -18.78
N GLY A 121 -1.96 11.12 -17.66
CA GLY A 121 -2.41 11.70 -16.39
C GLY A 121 -3.39 10.81 -15.62
N GLU A 122 -3.48 9.53 -15.96
CA GLU A 122 -4.33 8.56 -15.27
C GLU A 122 -3.57 7.85 -14.16
N VAL A 123 -4.22 7.62 -13.03
CA VAL A 123 -3.64 6.92 -11.88
C VAL A 123 -3.49 5.43 -12.20
N VAL A 124 -2.26 4.93 -12.20
CA VAL A 124 -1.92 3.53 -12.43
C VAL A 124 -1.41 2.83 -11.17
N GLY A 125 -1.13 3.59 -10.11
CA GLY A 125 -0.72 3.04 -8.82
C GLY A 125 -0.76 4.06 -7.70
N ILE A 126 -0.60 3.58 -6.47
CA ILE A 126 -0.46 4.39 -5.26
C ILE A 126 0.98 4.22 -4.74
N VAL A 127 1.72 5.32 -4.70
CA VAL A 127 3.12 5.34 -4.27
C VAL A 127 3.24 4.92 -2.79
N SER A 128 4.22 4.08 -2.46
CA SER A 128 4.52 3.71 -1.09
C SER A 128 6.03 3.77 -0.82
N ALA A 129 6.47 4.84 -0.15
CA ALA A 129 7.86 5.03 0.27
C ALA A 129 8.28 4.05 1.39
N LYS A 130 7.32 3.42 2.08
CA LYS A 130 7.56 2.39 3.11
C LYS A 130 8.43 1.25 2.58
N TYR A 131 8.28 0.91 1.32
CA TYR A 131 8.97 -0.21 0.68
C TYR A 131 10.28 0.18 0.00
N SER A 132 10.51 1.48 -0.22
CA SER A 132 11.74 2.00 -0.85
C SER A 132 12.95 2.04 0.10
N SER A 133 12.73 1.89 1.42
CA SER A 133 13.78 1.94 2.45
C SER A 133 13.85 0.65 3.28
N SER A 134 14.06 -0.47 2.62
CA SER A 134 14.36 -1.75 3.30
C SER A 134 15.77 -1.71 3.90
N SER A 135 15.91 -1.99 5.21
CA SER A 135 17.19 -2.10 5.93
C SER A 135 17.89 -0.80 6.36
N GLY A 136 17.16 0.32 6.48
CA GLY A 136 17.73 1.56 6.99
C GLY A 136 18.72 2.26 6.04
N ARG A 137 18.80 1.81 4.79
CA ARG A 137 19.54 2.48 3.71
C ARG A 137 18.55 2.91 2.64
N ALA A 138 18.50 4.19 2.33
CA ALA A 138 17.85 4.68 1.13
C ALA A 138 18.60 4.12 -0.09
N VAL A 139 17.90 3.39 -0.95
CA VAL A 139 18.46 2.92 -2.22
C VAL A 139 17.90 3.85 -3.29
N GLU A 140 18.77 4.67 -3.88
CA GLU A 140 18.38 5.55 -4.98
C GLU A 140 17.94 4.76 -6.21
N GLY A 141 16.94 5.28 -6.95
CA GLY A 141 16.43 4.66 -8.16
C GLY A 141 15.59 3.41 -7.96
N ILE A 142 15.11 3.15 -6.74
CA ILE A 142 14.18 2.07 -6.45
C ILE A 142 12.99 2.62 -5.67
N GLY A 143 11.89 2.85 -6.38
CA GLY A 143 10.60 3.24 -5.85
C GLY A 143 9.56 2.15 -6.07
N PHE A 144 8.51 2.15 -5.26
CA PHE A 144 7.41 1.19 -5.35
C PHE A 144 6.05 1.87 -5.32
N ALA A 145 5.11 1.29 -6.06
CA ALA A 145 3.71 1.67 -6.01
C ALA A 145 2.81 0.43 -6.04
N ILE A 146 1.69 0.52 -5.34
CA ILE A 146 0.65 -0.51 -5.31
C ILE A 146 -0.18 -0.37 -6.59
N PRO A 147 -0.37 -1.45 -7.39
CA PRO A 147 -1.12 -1.37 -8.63
C PRO A 147 -2.56 -0.92 -8.40
N ILE A 148 -3.06 -0.02 -9.22
CA ILE A 148 -4.40 0.56 -9.02
C ILE A 148 -5.52 -0.49 -9.20
N ASN A 149 -5.35 -1.49 -10.08
CA ASN A 149 -6.34 -2.53 -10.30
C ASN A 149 -6.53 -3.40 -9.05
N ASP A 150 -5.44 -3.69 -8.31
CA ASP A 150 -5.50 -4.47 -7.07
C ASP A 150 -6.23 -3.71 -5.95
N VAL A 151 -6.20 -2.38 -6.01
CA VAL A 151 -6.75 -1.50 -4.98
C VAL A 151 -8.25 -1.23 -5.20
N GLN A 152 -8.70 -1.16 -6.46
CA GLN A 152 -10.08 -0.72 -6.79
C GLN A 152 -11.16 -1.53 -6.08
N ALA A 153 -11.03 -2.87 -6.06
CA ALA A 153 -11.99 -3.74 -5.39
C ALA A 153 -11.99 -3.53 -3.86
N LEU A 154 -10.79 -3.33 -3.29
CA LEU A 154 -10.61 -3.08 -1.85
C LEU A 154 -11.19 -1.73 -1.43
N VAL A 155 -11.00 -0.70 -2.24
CA VAL A 155 -11.51 0.65 -1.98
C VAL A 155 -13.02 0.66 -1.87
N GLN A 156 -13.72 -0.01 -2.78
CA GLN A 156 -15.18 -0.08 -2.73
C GLN A 156 -15.67 -0.79 -1.47
N ASP A 157 -15.02 -1.91 -1.11
CA ASP A 157 -15.36 -2.67 0.09
C ASP A 157 -15.13 -1.83 1.38
N ILE A 158 -14.04 -1.07 1.43
CA ILE A 158 -13.77 -0.14 2.55
C ILE A 158 -14.81 0.99 2.61
N ILE A 159 -15.25 1.54 1.47
CA ILE A 159 -16.29 2.57 1.43
C ILE A 159 -17.62 2.06 1.99
N ASP A 160 -18.00 0.82 1.62
CA ASP A 160 -19.29 0.25 1.95
C ASP A 160 -19.33 -0.32 3.38
N ASN A 161 -18.22 -0.90 3.86
CA ASN A 161 -18.16 -1.67 5.10
C ASN A 161 -17.20 -1.11 6.14
N GLY A 162 -16.30 -0.18 5.78
CA GLY A 162 -15.25 0.34 6.66
C GLY A 162 -13.97 -0.52 6.73
N TYR A 163 -13.99 -1.71 6.15
CA TYR A 163 -12.87 -2.65 6.12
C TYR A 163 -13.00 -3.62 4.93
N VAL A 164 -11.96 -4.39 4.64
CA VAL A 164 -11.97 -5.40 3.58
C VAL A 164 -12.64 -6.68 4.09
N THR A 165 -13.79 -7.05 3.54
CA THR A 165 -14.66 -8.13 4.05
C THR A 165 -14.22 -9.53 3.62
N ASN A 166 -13.72 -9.69 2.39
CA ASN A 166 -13.46 -11.00 1.77
C ASN A 166 -11.98 -11.40 1.82
N LYS A 167 -11.29 -11.06 2.91
CA LYS A 167 -9.89 -11.39 3.08
C LYS A 167 -9.73 -12.87 3.45
N ALA A 168 -9.18 -13.67 2.55
CA ALA A 168 -8.88 -15.06 2.85
C ALA A 168 -7.88 -15.17 4.00
N CYS A 169 -8.24 -15.88 5.06
CA CYS A 169 -7.42 -16.06 6.25
C CYS A 169 -7.48 -17.51 6.74
N LEU A 170 -6.33 -18.10 7.02
CA LEU A 170 -6.28 -19.43 7.65
C LEU A 170 -6.71 -19.39 9.11
N GLY A 171 -6.66 -18.23 9.76
CA GLY A 171 -6.95 -18.10 11.18
C GLY A 171 -5.89 -18.75 12.08
N VAL A 172 -4.62 -18.65 11.70
CA VAL A 172 -3.50 -19.19 12.47
C VAL A 172 -2.48 -18.11 12.79
N THR A 173 -1.80 -18.25 13.93
CA THR A 173 -0.55 -17.55 14.19
C THR A 173 0.59 -18.52 13.98
N ALA A 174 1.49 -18.19 13.07
CA ALA A 174 2.59 -19.06 12.67
C ALA A 174 3.94 -18.35 12.75
N GLY A 175 5.00 -19.11 12.88
CA GLY A 175 6.37 -18.61 12.83
C GLY A 175 7.30 -19.60 12.16
N THR A 176 8.38 -19.08 11.57
CA THR A 176 9.40 -19.90 10.91
C THR A 176 10.46 -20.34 11.90
N VAL A 177 10.71 -21.63 11.99
CA VAL A 177 11.85 -22.22 12.70
C VAL A 177 12.97 -22.45 11.70
N ASN A 178 13.97 -21.58 11.73
CA ASN A 178 15.16 -21.71 10.89
C ASN A 178 16.14 -22.76 11.44
N ALA A 179 17.23 -23.05 10.69
CA ALA A 179 18.22 -24.07 11.07
C ALA A 179 18.89 -23.84 12.44
N GLN A 180 19.05 -22.58 12.84
CA GLN A 180 19.65 -22.26 14.14
C GLN A 180 18.67 -22.51 15.28
N MET A 181 17.43 -22.03 15.15
CA MET A 181 16.36 -22.24 16.12
C MET A 181 16.04 -23.72 16.26
N ALA A 182 16.00 -24.46 15.15
CA ALA A 182 15.78 -25.90 15.13
C ALA A 182 16.81 -26.66 16.00
N ARG A 183 18.10 -26.35 15.83
CA ARG A 183 19.17 -26.94 16.63
C ARG A 183 19.10 -26.59 18.12
N GLN A 184 18.76 -25.34 18.44
CA GLN A 184 18.67 -24.86 19.83
C GLN A 184 17.47 -25.42 20.58
N ALA A 185 16.35 -25.59 19.90
CA ALA A 185 15.09 -26.01 20.51
C ALA A 185 14.77 -27.51 20.33
N GLY A 186 15.58 -28.25 19.59
CA GLY A 186 15.32 -29.65 19.29
C GLY A 186 14.12 -29.87 18.36
N LEU A 187 13.83 -28.88 17.51
CA LEU A 187 12.71 -28.87 16.56
C LEU A 187 13.18 -29.20 15.15
N SER A 188 12.28 -29.56 14.26
CA SER A 188 12.53 -29.61 12.82
C SER A 188 12.46 -28.19 12.22
N GLN A 189 13.18 -27.94 11.11
CA GLN A 189 12.99 -26.72 10.35
C GLN A 189 11.60 -26.72 9.70
N GLY A 190 10.95 -25.56 9.66
CA GLY A 190 9.64 -25.44 9.02
C GLY A 190 8.82 -24.28 9.58
N VAL A 191 7.53 -24.30 9.26
CA VAL A 191 6.54 -23.37 9.82
C VAL A 191 5.83 -24.06 10.98
N TYR A 192 5.85 -23.41 12.14
CA TYR A 192 5.17 -23.87 13.35
C TYR A 192 3.96 -22.99 13.62
N LEU A 193 2.83 -23.61 13.92
CA LEU A 193 1.60 -22.92 14.32
C LEU A 193 1.62 -22.76 15.85
N TYR A 194 1.53 -21.52 16.30
CA TYR A 194 1.46 -21.20 17.74
C TYR A 194 0.02 -21.16 18.23
N VAL A 195 -0.91 -20.69 17.35
CA VAL A 195 -2.33 -20.58 17.66
C VAL A 195 -3.12 -20.96 16.41
N VAL A 196 -4.15 -21.76 16.60
CA VAL A 196 -5.20 -22.01 15.60
C VAL A 196 -6.49 -21.40 16.13
N GLY A 197 -6.98 -20.36 15.45
CA GLY A 197 -8.22 -19.68 15.83
C GLY A 197 -9.43 -20.60 15.63
N PRO A 198 -10.35 -20.71 16.60
CA PRO A 198 -11.43 -21.71 16.56
C PRO A 198 -12.41 -21.51 15.39
N ASN A 199 -12.49 -20.32 14.84
CA ASN A 199 -13.39 -19.98 13.72
C ASN A 199 -12.64 -19.79 12.39
N GLY A 200 -11.35 -20.18 12.32
CA GLY A 200 -10.54 -20.08 11.12
C GLY A 200 -10.70 -21.25 10.17
N ALA A 201 -10.30 -21.05 8.92
CA ALA A 201 -10.30 -22.11 7.91
C ALA A 201 -9.40 -23.31 8.30
N ALA A 202 -8.30 -23.04 9.02
CA ALA A 202 -7.40 -24.08 9.53
C ALA A 202 -8.10 -25.01 10.53
N ALA A 203 -8.84 -24.46 11.50
CA ALA A 203 -9.61 -25.24 12.46
C ALA A 203 -10.72 -26.04 11.75
N ALA A 204 -11.42 -25.44 10.78
CA ALA A 204 -12.43 -26.13 9.97
C ALA A 204 -11.81 -27.24 9.11
N GLY A 205 -10.53 -27.09 8.71
CA GLY A 205 -9.75 -28.11 7.98
C GLY A 205 -9.13 -29.19 8.84
N GLY A 206 -9.28 -29.13 10.17
CA GLY A 206 -8.80 -30.17 11.09
C GLY A 206 -7.38 -29.93 11.63
N LEU A 207 -6.86 -28.71 11.55
CA LEU A 207 -5.60 -28.29 12.20
C LEU A 207 -5.85 -27.91 13.65
#